data_dc6096573b084cae93305507a92a9527
#
_entry.id   dc6096573b084cae93305507a92a9527
#
_cell.length_a   1.000
_cell.length_b   1.000
_cell.length_c   1.000
_cell.angle_alpha   90.00
_cell.angle_beta   90.00
_cell.angle_gamma   90.00
#
_symmetry.space_group_name_H-M   'P 1'
#
loop_
_entity.id
_entity.type
_entity.pdbx_description
1 polymer ?
#
loop_
_entity_poly.entity_id
_entity_poly.type
_entity_poly.pdbx_seq_one_letter_code
_entity_poly.pdbx_strand_id
1 'polypeptide(L)'
;MKIIVDADACPRAVLQICQRVAREYTVSVLTVASFNHNIESAYHIVVGNASQEADIQVMNLAQTGDVAVTQDWGLAAMLLGKGVKCLNPCGQEYTTTTIEFLLEERELKAKFRRGGGRTKGPKKRAQTDDRKFEACLRDILNRI
;
A
#
# COMPACT_ATOMS: atom_id res chain seq x y z
N MET A 1 2.37 12.37 12.52
CA MET A 1 2.59 11.56 11.35
C MET A 1 2.47 10.08 11.71
N LYS A 2 1.85 9.28 10.88
CA LYS A 2 1.67 7.85 11.09
C LYS A 2 1.82 7.08 9.79
N ILE A 3 2.05 5.77 9.90
CA ILE A 3 2.03 4.85 8.79
C ILE A 3 0.70 4.12 8.82
N ILE A 4 -0.07 4.21 7.72
CA ILE A 4 -1.34 3.51 7.59
C ILE A 4 -1.13 2.33 6.64
N VAL A 5 -1.50 1.13 7.07
CA VAL A 5 -1.35 -0.09 6.28
C VAL A 5 -2.73 -0.59 5.88
N ASP A 6 -2.98 -0.66 4.58
CA ASP A 6 -4.12 -1.38 4.01
C ASP A 6 -3.78 -2.87 4.08
N ALA A 7 -4.31 -3.53 5.11
CA ALA A 7 -3.83 -4.83 5.53
C ALA A 7 -4.51 -6.01 4.82
N ASP A 8 -5.56 -5.79 4.03
CA ASP A 8 -6.30 -6.87 3.38
C ASP A 8 -5.44 -7.70 2.41
N ALA A 9 -4.48 -7.06 1.76
CA ALA A 9 -3.58 -7.74 0.83
C ALA A 9 -2.10 -7.55 1.21
N CYS A 10 -1.84 -7.19 2.47
CA CYS A 10 -0.48 -6.90 2.92
C CYS A 10 0.24 -8.18 3.36
N PRO A 11 1.41 -8.50 2.81
CA PRO A 11 2.21 -9.61 3.30
C PRO A 11 2.61 -9.41 4.77
N ARG A 12 2.64 -10.49 5.52
CA ARG A 12 2.98 -10.44 6.95
C ARG A 12 4.36 -9.82 7.20
N ALA A 13 5.33 -10.15 6.35
CA ALA A 13 6.67 -9.59 6.45
C ALA A 13 6.69 -8.07 6.32
N VAL A 14 5.86 -7.52 5.43
CA VAL A 14 5.72 -6.08 5.25
C VAL A 14 5.17 -5.40 6.50
N LEU A 15 4.16 -5.99 7.12
CA LEU A 15 3.59 -5.47 8.37
C LEU A 15 4.64 -5.47 9.48
N GLN A 16 5.42 -6.53 9.60
CA GLN A 16 6.51 -6.62 10.59
C GLN A 16 7.57 -5.56 10.36
N ILE A 17 7.93 -5.31 9.10
CA ILE A 17 8.88 -4.26 8.74
C ILE A 17 8.33 -2.88 9.11
N CYS A 18 7.06 -2.62 8.81
CA CYS A 18 6.40 -1.36 9.18
C CYS A 18 6.48 -1.12 10.68
N GLN A 19 6.18 -2.13 11.48
CA GLN A 19 6.19 -2.01 12.94
C GLN A 19 7.60 -1.77 13.47
N ARG A 20 8.60 -2.47 12.94
CA ARG A 20 10.00 -2.31 13.36
C ARG A 20 10.55 -0.93 13.00
N VAL A 21 10.36 -0.52 11.75
CA VAL A 21 10.84 0.78 11.25
C VAL A 21 10.12 1.93 11.96
N ALA A 22 8.81 1.79 12.18
CA ALA A 22 8.04 2.80 12.90
C ALA A 22 8.57 3.03 14.32
N ARG A 23 8.97 1.97 15.02
CA ARG A 23 9.59 2.10 16.35
C ARG A 23 10.89 2.88 16.29
N GLU A 24 11.72 2.61 15.28
CA GLU A 24 12.99 3.33 15.11
C GLU A 24 12.78 4.82 14.83
N TYR A 25 11.75 5.16 14.08
CA TYR A 25 11.43 6.55 13.72
C TYR A 25 10.46 7.24 14.68
N THR A 26 10.02 6.53 15.71
CA THR A 26 9.06 7.03 16.71
C THR A 26 7.76 7.51 16.06
N VAL A 27 7.24 6.72 15.13
CA VAL A 27 5.94 6.95 14.48
C VAL A 27 4.98 5.81 14.77
N SER A 28 3.68 6.09 14.70
CA SER A 28 2.65 5.09 14.93
C SER A 28 2.34 4.31 13.66
N VAL A 29 1.92 3.05 13.82
CA VAL A 29 1.39 2.23 12.73
C VAL A 29 -0.08 1.97 12.99
N LEU A 30 -0.92 2.27 12.00
CA LEU A 30 -2.35 2.00 12.03
C LEU A 30 -2.66 1.01 10.92
N THR A 31 -3.27 -0.12 11.25
CA THR A 31 -3.68 -1.12 10.25
C THR A 31 -5.19 -1.10 10.07
N VAL A 32 -5.62 -1.24 8.81
CA VAL A 32 -7.03 -1.30 8.45
C VAL A 32 -7.25 -2.57 7.63
N ALA A 33 -8.21 -3.38 8.02
CA ALA A 33 -8.54 -4.62 7.33
C ALA A 33 -10.02 -4.94 7.45
N SER A 34 -10.54 -5.75 6.52
CA SER A 34 -11.86 -6.35 6.68
C SER A 34 -11.84 -7.37 7.83
N PHE A 35 -13.01 -7.71 8.35
CA PHE A 35 -13.14 -8.53 9.56
C PHE A 35 -12.58 -9.96 9.42
N ASN A 36 -12.32 -10.42 8.21
CA ASN A 36 -11.81 -11.78 7.95
C ASN A 36 -10.31 -11.96 8.23
N HIS A 37 -9.60 -10.87 8.51
CA HIS A 37 -8.16 -10.91 8.73
C HIS A 37 -7.82 -10.83 10.21
N ASN A 38 -6.95 -11.73 10.65
CA ASN A 38 -6.42 -11.72 12.01
C ASN A 38 -5.02 -11.10 11.99
N ILE A 39 -4.92 -9.85 12.45
CA ILE A 39 -3.69 -9.07 12.40
C ILE A 39 -3.30 -8.62 13.81
N GLU A 40 -2.05 -8.90 14.17
CA GLU A 40 -1.48 -8.43 15.43
C GLU A 40 -0.90 -7.02 15.22
N SER A 41 -1.59 -6.03 15.74
CA SER A 41 -1.15 -4.64 15.70
C SER A 41 -1.76 -3.90 16.89
N ALA A 42 -1.00 -2.96 17.47
CA ALA A 42 -1.48 -2.14 18.59
C ALA A 42 -2.66 -1.26 18.19
N TYR A 43 -2.70 -0.81 16.96
CA TYR A 43 -3.77 0.05 16.42
C TYR A 43 -4.33 -0.58 15.17
N HIS A 44 -5.16 -1.60 15.37
CA HIS A 44 -5.80 -2.31 14.28
C HIS A 44 -7.28 -1.96 14.21
N ILE A 45 -7.73 -1.53 13.04
CA ILE A 45 -9.13 -1.20 12.78
C ILE A 45 -9.72 -2.26 11.88
N VAL A 46 -10.81 -2.86 12.32
CA VAL A 46 -11.60 -3.80 11.53
C VAL A 46 -12.82 -3.07 10.98
N VAL A 47 -13.00 -3.15 9.67
CA VAL A 47 -14.16 -2.59 8.98
C VAL A 47 -15.07 -3.71 8.47
N GLY A 48 -16.22 -3.36 7.93
CA GLY A 48 -17.15 -4.36 7.38
C GLY A 48 -16.59 -5.08 6.16
N ASN A 49 -17.36 -6.01 5.64
CA ASN A 49 -16.97 -6.91 4.55
C ASN A 49 -17.30 -6.39 3.15
N ALA A 50 -17.81 -5.18 3.03
CA ALA A 50 -18.05 -4.58 1.72
C ALA A 50 -16.71 -4.26 1.03
N SER A 51 -16.64 -4.45 -0.28
CA SER A 51 -15.39 -4.47 -1.05
C SER A 51 -14.57 -3.19 -1.00
N GLN A 52 -15.14 -2.07 -0.56
CA GLN A 52 -14.45 -0.78 -0.53
C GLN A 52 -14.41 -0.14 0.86
N GLU A 53 -14.90 -0.81 1.89
CA GLU A 53 -14.93 -0.22 3.24
C GLU A 53 -13.54 0.04 3.80
N ALA A 54 -12.58 -0.86 3.57
CA ALA A 54 -11.20 -0.66 4.00
C ALA A 54 -10.57 0.55 3.31
N ASP A 55 -10.78 0.70 2.01
CA ASP A 55 -10.28 1.83 1.24
C ASP A 55 -10.85 3.16 1.74
N ILE A 56 -12.15 3.21 1.99
CA ILE A 56 -12.83 4.40 2.51
C ILE A 56 -12.26 4.76 3.88
N GLN A 57 -12.06 3.77 4.75
CA GLN A 57 -11.52 4.01 6.08
C GLN A 57 -10.08 4.53 6.03
N VAL A 58 -9.24 3.97 5.16
CA VAL A 58 -7.88 4.48 4.95
C VAL A 58 -7.91 5.93 4.50
N MET A 59 -8.76 6.26 3.53
CA MET A 59 -8.93 7.64 3.06
C MET A 59 -9.36 8.59 4.17
N ASN A 60 -10.27 8.16 5.03
CA ASN A 60 -10.77 9.00 6.12
C ASN A 60 -9.74 9.21 7.22
N LEU A 61 -8.92 8.22 7.51
CA LEU A 61 -7.93 8.26 8.58
C LEU A 61 -6.62 8.94 8.17
N ALA A 62 -6.28 8.89 6.89
CA ALA A 62 -5.03 9.45 6.39
C ALA A 62 -5.08 10.98 6.41
N GLN A 63 -4.00 11.58 6.85
CA GLN A 63 -3.82 13.03 6.91
C GLN A 63 -2.59 13.42 6.11
N THR A 64 -2.57 14.65 5.62
CA THR A 64 -1.42 15.21 4.92
C THR A 64 -0.13 14.99 5.74
N GLY A 65 0.89 14.44 5.10
CA GLY A 65 2.15 14.09 5.74
C GLY A 65 2.24 12.66 6.25
N ASP A 66 1.16 11.90 6.24
CA ASP A 66 1.19 10.48 6.58
C ASP A 66 1.78 9.63 5.44
N VAL A 67 2.10 8.39 5.76
CA VAL A 67 2.58 7.39 4.80
C VAL A 67 1.58 6.24 4.75
N ALA A 68 1.20 5.80 3.57
CA ALA A 68 0.27 4.70 3.38
C ALA A 68 0.91 3.56 2.58
N VAL A 69 0.65 2.34 3.01
CA VAL A 69 1.08 1.11 2.33
C VAL A 69 -0.14 0.41 1.76
N THR A 70 -0.20 0.28 0.46
CA THR A 70 -1.32 -0.38 -0.22
C THR A 70 -0.89 -0.97 -1.57
N GLN A 71 -1.54 -2.05 -1.98
CA GLN A 71 -1.41 -2.58 -3.35
C GLN A 71 -2.41 -1.95 -4.31
N ASP A 72 -3.40 -1.23 -3.80
CA ASP A 72 -4.42 -0.60 -4.61
C ASP A 72 -3.93 0.77 -5.09
N TRP A 73 -3.49 0.83 -6.35
CA TRP A 73 -3.00 2.09 -6.92
C TRP A 73 -4.11 3.13 -7.12
N GLY A 74 -5.38 2.71 -7.23
CA GLY A 74 -6.52 3.64 -7.24
C GLY A 74 -6.66 4.37 -5.91
N LEU A 75 -6.56 3.63 -4.80
CA LEU A 75 -6.52 4.21 -3.47
C LEU A 75 -5.29 5.11 -3.31
N ALA A 76 -4.13 4.66 -3.78
CA ALA A 76 -2.90 5.45 -3.72
C ALA A 76 -3.04 6.78 -4.47
N ALA A 77 -3.69 6.79 -5.64
CA ALA A 77 -3.94 8.01 -6.41
C ALA A 77 -4.75 9.01 -5.61
N MET A 78 -5.80 8.57 -4.92
CA MET A 78 -6.61 9.43 -4.06
C MET A 78 -5.81 9.96 -2.87
N LEU A 79 -5.02 9.10 -2.24
CA LEU A 79 -4.19 9.49 -1.10
C LEU A 79 -3.11 10.50 -1.48
N LEU A 80 -2.50 10.35 -2.65
CA LEU A 80 -1.55 11.33 -3.17
C LEU A 80 -2.18 12.71 -3.31
N GLY A 81 -3.43 12.76 -3.78
CA GLY A 81 -4.19 14.02 -3.85
C GLY A 81 -4.43 14.67 -2.50
N LYS A 82 -4.42 13.87 -1.42
CA LYS A 82 -4.58 14.36 -0.04
C LYS A 82 -3.24 14.76 0.62
N GLY A 83 -2.13 14.59 -0.08
CA GLY A 83 -0.80 14.87 0.47
C GLY A 83 -0.19 13.75 1.29
N VAL A 84 -0.66 12.52 1.08
CA VAL A 84 -0.15 11.31 1.74
C VAL A 84 0.88 10.64 0.81
N LYS A 85 2.02 10.26 1.34
CA LYS A 85 3.01 9.48 0.59
C LYS A 85 2.57 8.02 0.58
N CYS A 86 2.68 7.36 -0.57
CA CYS A 86 2.20 5.99 -0.74
C CYS A 86 3.27 5.09 -1.34
N LEU A 87 3.33 3.85 -0.89
CA LEU A 87 4.19 2.83 -1.46
C LEU A 87 3.47 1.48 -1.47
N ASN A 88 3.90 0.59 -2.36
CA ASN A 88 3.39 -0.77 -2.40
C ASN A 88 4.29 -1.73 -1.61
N PRO A 89 3.79 -2.93 -1.28
CA PRO A 89 4.58 -3.93 -0.55
C PRO A 89 5.84 -4.43 -1.26
N CYS A 90 6.00 -4.17 -2.54
CA CYS A 90 7.20 -4.52 -3.31
C CYS A 90 8.28 -3.43 -3.26
N GLY A 91 8.02 -2.34 -2.55
CA GLY A 91 9.01 -1.27 -2.40
C GLY A 91 9.04 -0.27 -3.53
N GLN A 92 7.91 -0.07 -4.20
CA GLN A 92 7.76 1.00 -5.18
C GLN A 92 6.92 2.12 -4.59
N GLU A 93 7.43 3.33 -4.67
CA GLU A 93 6.66 4.51 -4.27
C GLU A 93 5.66 4.87 -5.38
N TYR A 94 4.42 5.16 -4.99
CA TYR A 94 3.45 5.71 -5.91
C TYR A 94 3.66 7.21 -6.02
N THR A 95 3.86 7.68 -7.24
CA THR A 95 3.91 9.11 -7.58
C THR A 95 2.89 9.35 -8.69
N THR A 96 2.62 10.61 -9.01
CA THR A 96 1.73 10.94 -10.13
C THR A 96 2.21 10.28 -11.42
N THR A 97 3.51 10.30 -11.68
CA THR A 97 4.11 9.67 -12.87
C THR A 97 3.93 8.15 -12.88
N THR A 98 4.16 7.47 -11.74
CA THR A 98 4.00 6.02 -11.67
C THR A 98 2.54 5.61 -11.78
N ILE A 99 1.60 6.40 -11.25
CA ILE A 99 0.16 6.14 -11.40
C ILE A 99 -0.24 6.26 -12.88
N GLU A 100 0.20 7.28 -13.58
CA GLU A 100 -0.08 7.44 -15.02
C GLU A 100 0.44 6.26 -15.83
N PHE A 101 1.66 5.81 -15.55
CA PHE A 101 2.25 4.64 -16.19
C PHE A 101 1.42 3.38 -15.93
N LEU A 102 0.95 3.16 -14.70
CA LEU A 102 0.13 2.01 -14.35
C LEU A 102 -1.23 2.03 -15.07
N LEU A 103 -1.82 3.21 -15.24
CA LEU A 103 -3.05 3.36 -16.02
C LEU A 103 -2.87 2.96 -17.47
N GLU A 104 -1.80 3.44 -18.11
CA GLU A 104 -1.48 3.08 -19.49
C GLU A 104 -1.24 1.58 -19.65
N GLU A 105 -0.45 0.99 -18.76
CA GLU A 105 -0.17 -0.44 -18.76
C GLU A 105 -1.45 -1.26 -18.62
N ARG A 106 -2.35 -0.84 -17.73
CA ARG A 106 -3.65 -1.49 -17.54
C ARG A 106 -4.49 -1.47 -18.81
N GLU A 107 -4.54 -0.33 -19.51
CA GLU A 107 -5.27 -0.19 -20.76
C GLU A 107 -4.71 -1.08 -21.87
N LEU A 108 -3.40 -1.10 -22.02
CA LEU A 108 -2.72 -1.95 -22.99
C LEU A 108 -2.97 -3.43 -22.72
N LYS A 109 -2.87 -3.86 -21.47
CA LYS A 109 -3.15 -5.24 -21.09
C LYS A 109 -4.61 -5.62 -21.32
N ALA A 110 -5.54 -4.72 -21.03
CA ALA A 110 -6.96 -4.94 -21.28
C ALA A 110 -7.26 -5.08 -22.77
N LYS A 111 -6.66 -4.23 -23.59
CA LYS A 111 -6.76 -4.30 -25.05
C LYS A 111 -6.21 -5.62 -25.59
N PHE A 112 -5.04 -6.03 -25.11
CA PHE A 112 -4.41 -7.27 -25.48
C PHE A 112 -5.29 -8.48 -25.15
N ARG A 113 -5.88 -8.52 -23.94
CA ARG A 113 -6.79 -9.60 -23.52
C ARG A 113 -8.07 -9.64 -24.36
N ARG A 114 -8.62 -8.47 -24.73
CA ARG A 114 -9.80 -8.40 -25.61
C ARG A 114 -9.52 -8.96 -26.99
N GLY A 115 -8.28 -8.86 -27.47
CA GLY A 115 -7.83 -9.45 -28.72
C GLY A 115 -7.48 -10.95 -28.64
N GLY A 116 -7.74 -11.62 -27.51
CA GLY A 116 -7.47 -13.03 -27.30
C GLY A 116 -6.11 -13.35 -26.70
N GLY A 117 -5.33 -12.35 -26.32
CA GLY A 117 -4.03 -12.52 -25.67
C GLY A 117 -4.12 -12.88 -24.20
N ARG A 118 -3.03 -13.40 -23.65
CA ARG A 118 -2.90 -13.71 -22.23
C ARG A 118 -1.78 -12.87 -21.62
N THR A 119 -2.02 -12.33 -20.42
CA THR A 119 -1.02 -11.60 -19.67
C THR A 119 -0.47 -12.46 -18.54
N LYS A 120 0.81 -12.26 -18.18
CA LYS A 120 1.39 -12.91 -17.01
C LYS A 120 0.80 -12.31 -15.72
N GLY A 121 0.54 -13.17 -14.74
CA GLY A 121 0.19 -12.75 -13.40
C GLY A 121 1.39 -12.13 -12.67
N PRO A 122 1.17 -11.60 -11.45
CA PRO A 122 2.27 -11.04 -10.64
C PRO A 122 3.30 -12.11 -10.28
N LYS A 123 4.54 -11.69 -10.15
CA LYS A 123 5.62 -12.57 -9.69
C LYS A 123 5.40 -12.97 -8.24
N LYS A 124 5.85 -14.18 -7.89
CA LYS A 124 5.88 -14.62 -6.50
C LYS A 124 6.81 -13.70 -5.69
N ARG A 125 6.35 -13.31 -4.49
CA ARG A 125 7.13 -12.47 -3.58
C ARG A 125 8.40 -13.20 -3.12
N ALA A 126 9.52 -12.46 -3.06
CA ALA A 126 10.82 -12.94 -2.62
C ALA A 126 11.36 -12.06 -1.49
N GLN A 127 12.40 -12.52 -0.80
CA GLN A 127 13.07 -11.74 0.25
C GLN A 127 13.64 -10.42 -0.25
N THR A 128 14.02 -10.36 -1.53
CA THR A 128 14.48 -9.11 -2.14
C THR A 128 13.38 -8.04 -2.15
N ASP A 129 12.12 -8.43 -2.25
CA ASP A 129 10.98 -7.53 -2.19
C ASP A 129 10.85 -6.91 -0.79
N ASP A 130 11.11 -7.70 0.27
CA ASP A 130 11.10 -7.21 1.64
C ASP A 130 12.18 -6.15 1.86
N ARG A 131 13.39 -6.37 1.33
CA ARG A 131 14.49 -5.40 1.41
C ARG A 131 14.18 -4.12 0.64
N LYS A 132 13.60 -4.25 -0.55
CA LYS A 132 13.17 -3.10 -1.36
C LYS A 132 12.09 -2.30 -0.64
N PHE A 133 11.13 -2.98 -0.02
CA PHE A 133 10.09 -2.33 0.75
C PHE A 133 10.68 -1.54 1.92
N GLU A 134 11.54 -2.15 2.71
CA GLU A 134 12.16 -1.46 3.85
C GLU A 134 12.98 -0.25 3.40
N ALA A 135 13.78 -0.39 2.35
CA ALA A 135 14.58 0.71 1.81
C ALA A 135 13.69 1.86 1.32
N CYS A 136 12.61 1.56 0.62
CA CYS A 136 11.66 2.56 0.15
C CYS A 136 10.97 3.28 1.31
N LEU A 137 10.50 2.53 2.30
CA LEU A 137 9.85 3.10 3.49
C LEU A 137 10.79 4.03 4.24
N ARG A 138 12.03 3.60 4.47
CA ARG A 138 13.03 4.44 5.15
C ARG A 138 13.35 5.70 4.37
N ASP A 139 13.47 5.58 3.05
CA ASP A 139 13.71 6.73 2.18
C ASP A 139 12.58 7.76 2.29
N ILE A 140 11.34 7.31 2.25
CA ILE A 140 10.17 8.19 2.39
C ILE A 140 10.18 8.87 3.77
N LEU A 141 10.41 8.11 4.84
CA LEU A 141 10.42 8.65 6.20
C LEU A 141 11.57 9.66 6.39
N ASN A 142 12.70 9.44 5.77
CA ASN A 142 13.85 10.34 5.85
C ASN A 142 13.62 11.66 5.10
N ARG A 143 12.71 11.68 4.12
CA ARG A 143 12.39 12.87 3.33
C ARG A 143 11.32 13.76 3.97
N ILE A 144 10.62 13.25 4.95
CA ILE A 144 9.53 13.98 5.62
C ILE A 144 10.06 14.91 6.71
#